data_b86cea71f753319aff093273ca66c47b
#
_entry.id   b86cea71f753319aff093273ca66c47b
#
_cell.length_a   1.000
_cell.length_b   1.000
_cell.length_c   1.000
_cell.angle_alpha   90.00
_cell.angle_beta   90.00
_cell.angle_gamma   90.00
#
_symmetry.space_group_name_H-M   'P 1'
#
loop_
_entity.id
_entity.type
_entity.pdbx_description
1 polymer ?
#
loop_
_entity_poly.entity_id
_entity_poly.type
_entity_poly.pdbx_seq_one_letter_code
_entity_poly.pdbx_strand_id
1 'polypeptide(L)'
;KAFKDYLKNDYATVIYKERRDDWRKAEIVVTTVQSLLFNNKYKRLFSPTDFDLVISDEAHRSIGGNARAVFEYFVGYKLGLTATPRDYLKSFDASKPTTRDPREQERRLRLDTYRTFGCDSGQPTFRYSLLDGVKDGFLINPVVVDARTDITT
;
A
#
# COMPACT_ATOMS: atom_id res chain seq x y z
N LYS A 1 -10.77 -2.02 13.77
CA LYS A 1 -11.92 -2.76 14.33
C LYS A 1 -11.86 -4.22 13.92
N ALA A 2 -11.78 -4.57 12.62
CA ALA A 2 -11.73 -5.96 12.14
C ALA A 2 -10.67 -6.82 12.84
N PHE A 3 -9.42 -6.36 12.93
CA PHE A 3 -8.35 -7.11 13.63
C PHE A 3 -8.70 -7.41 15.09
N LYS A 4 -9.33 -6.46 15.81
CA LYS A 4 -9.76 -6.70 17.19
C LYS A 4 -10.90 -7.73 17.27
N ASP A 5 -11.77 -7.76 16.30
CA ASP A 5 -12.93 -8.64 16.31
C ASP A 5 -12.56 -10.08 15.90
N TYR A 6 -11.67 -10.24 14.90
CA TYR A 6 -11.29 -11.54 14.38
C TYR A 6 -10.11 -12.20 15.11
N LEU A 7 -9.16 -11.41 15.64
CA LEU A 7 -7.92 -11.92 16.26
C LEU A 7 -7.86 -11.70 17.78
N LYS A 8 -8.97 -11.29 18.41
CA LYS A 8 -9.02 -10.93 19.85
C LYS A 8 -8.54 -12.00 20.81
N ASN A 9 -8.64 -13.27 20.43
CA ASN A 9 -8.27 -14.41 21.27
C ASN A 9 -6.81 -14.83 21.07
N ASP A 10 -6.20 -14.44 19.93
CA ASP A 10 -4.88 -14.90 19.53
C ASP A 10 -3.82 -13.81 19.65
N TYR A 11 -4.22 -12.54 19.40
CA TYR A 11 -3.28 -11.42 19.36
C TYR A 11 -3.82 -10.16 20.03
N ALA A 12 -2.99 -9.55 20.86
CA ALA A 12 -3.28 -8.25 21.46
C ALA A 12 -3.15 -7.16 20.39
N THR A 13 -4.29 -6.54 20.02
CA THR A 13 -4.36 -5.49 19.00
C THR A 13 -4.59 -4.13 19.63
N VAL A 14 -3.77 -3.13 19.30
CA VAL A 14 -3.92 -1.75 19.74
C VAL A 14 -4.06 -0.78 18.57
N ILE A 15 -4.94 0.21 18.72
CA ILE A 15 -5.00 1.36 17.82
C ILE A 15 -4.19 2.48 18.47
N TYR A 16 -3.03 2.79 17.89
CA TYR A 16 -2.08 3.73 18.45
C TYR A 16 -2.67 5.12 18.76
N LYS A 17 -3.62 5.59 17.96
CA LYS A 17 -4.30 6.88 18.18
C LYS A 17 -5.13 6.90 19.47
N GLU A 18 -5.70 5.77 19.85
CA GLU A 18 -6.61 5.65 21.00
C GLU A 18 -5.84 5.39 22.31
N ARG A 19 -4.78 4.57 22.24
CA ARG A 19 -3.99 4.15 23.41
C ARG A 19 -2.51 4.22 23.11
N ARG A 20 -1.92 5.39 23.35
CA ARG A 20 -0.54 5.68 22.95
C ARG A 20 0.52 4.86 23.68
N ASP A 21 0.26 4.44 24.91
CA ASP A 21 1.27 3.78 25.76
C ASP A 21 1.14 2.25 25.74
N ASP A 22 0.04 1.70 25.24
CA ASP A 22 -0.22 0.26 25.24
C ASP A 22 0.44 -0.50 24.07
N TRP A 23 1.02 0.21 23.09
CA TRP A 23 1.56 -0.43 21.90
C TRP A 23 2.72 -1.40 22.21
N ARG A 24 3.48 -1.15 23.27
CA ARG A 24 4.59 -2.03 23.70
C ARG A 24 4.14 -3.42 24.18
N LYS A 25 2.87 -3.54 24.55
CA LYS A 25 2.26 -4.79 25.03
C LYS A 25 1.41 -5.45 23.95
N ALA A 26 1.29 -4.82 22.78
CA ALA A 26 0.45 -5.31 21.70
C ALA A 26 1.31 -5.99 20.63
N GLU A 27 0.84 -7.11 20.13
CA GLU A 27 1.47 -7.83 19.02
C GLU A 27 1.09 -7.20 17.68
N ILE A 28 -0.08 -6.55 17.61
CA ILE A 28 -0.55 -5.85 16.40
C ILE A 28 -0.81 -4.38 16.73
N VAL A 29 -0.08 -3.50 16.05
CA VAL A 29 -0.24 -2.04 16.16
C VAL A 29 -0.86 -1.48 14.90
N VAL A 30 -2.06 -0.92 15.02
CA VAL A 30 -2.76 -0.26 13.91
C VAL A 30 -2.61 1.24 14.02
N THR A 31 -2.10 1.88 12.97
CA THR A 31 -1.85 3.32 12.96
C THR A 31 -2.01 3.90 11.56
N THR A 32 -1.98 5.21 11.45
CA THR A 32 -1.91 5.90 10.15
C THR A 32 -0.50 6.40 9.89
N VAL A 33 -0.10 6.45 8.62
CA VAL A 33 1.20 7.00 8.20
C VAL A 33 1.37 8.45 8.71
N GLN A 34 0.32 9.26 8.67
CA GLN A 34 0.34 10.64 9.15
C GLN A 34 0.67 10.73 10.63
N SER A 35 0.12 9.82 11.44
CA SER A 35 0.43 9.75 12.88
C SER A 35 1.89 9.43 13.13
N LEU A 36 2.50 8.58 12.30
CA LEU A 36 3.90 8.19 12.41
C LEU A 36 4.85 9.30 11.91
N LEU A 37 4.47 10.01 10.86
CA LEU A 37 5.24 11.11 10.30
C LEU A 37 5.29 12.32 11.22
N PHE A 38 4.21 12.58 11.96
CA PHE A 38 4.14 13.74 12.86
C PHE A 38 5.30 13.72 13.86
N ASN A 39 6.16 14.77 13.82
CA ASN A 39 7.37 14.88 14.63
C ASN A 39 8.30 13.65 14.56
N ASN A 40 8.36 12.99 13.40
CA ASN A 40 9.17 11.78 13.18
C ASN A 40 8.93 10.68 14.24
N LYS A 41 7.68 10.49 14.67
CA LYS A 41 7.33 9.54 15.74
C LYS A 41 7.81 8.13 15.44
N TYR A 42 7.77 7.69 14.17
CA TYR A 42 8.24 6.37 13.78
C TYR A 42 9.70 6.11 14.21
N LYS A 43 10.59 7.13 14.15
CA LYS A 43 12.00 6.99 14.62
C LYS A 43 12.15 7.14 16.12
N ARG A 44 11.25 7.87 16.76
CA ARG A 44 11.34 8.16 18.20
C ARG A 44 10.74 7.09 19.09
N LEU A 45 9.74 6.37 18.57
CA LEU A 45 8.96 5.42 19.34
C LEU A 45 9.32 3.97 19.01
N PHE A 46 9.80 3.73 17.80
CA PHE A 46 10.06 2.40 17.28
C PHE A 46 11.49 2.26 16.81
N SER A 47 12.05 1.08 16.97
CA SER A 47 13.27 0.64 16.30
C SER A 47 12.91 0.05 14.92
N PRO A 48 13.85 0.03 13.96
CA PRO A 48 13.62 -0.58 12.65
C PRO A 48 13.19 -2.06 12.69
N THR A 49 13.56 -2.75 13.78
CA THR A 49 13.35 -4.19 13.99
C THR A 49 12.18 -4.51 14.94
N ASP A 50 11.39 -3.52 15.38
CA ASP A 50 10.30 -3.77 16.32
C ASP A 50 9.14 -4.56 15.72
N PHE A 51 9.06 -4.65 14.39
CA PHE A 51 7.99 -5.35 13.70
C PHE A 51 8.54 -6.33 12.67
N ASP A 52 8.12 -7.58 12.75
CA ASP A 52 8.47 -8.64 11.80
C ASP A 52 7.70 -8.48 10.48
N LEU A 53 6.51 -7.88 10.52
CA LEU A 53 5.63 -7.65 9.37
C LEU A 53 5.02 -6.26 9.39
N VAL A 54 5.12 -5.57 8.26
CA VAL A 54 4.47 -4.29 7.99
C VAL A 54 3.41 -4.46 6.91
N ILE A 55 2.14 -4.27 7.26
CA ILE A 55 1.02 -4.33 6.33
C ILE A 55 0.63 -2.90 5.94
N SER A 56 0.67 -2.59 4.66
CA SER A 56 0.23 -1.32 4.12
C SER A 56 -1.06 -1.48 3.35
N ASP A 57 -2.15 -0.94 3.89
CA ASP A 57 -3.38 -0.75 3.14
C ASP A 57 -3.23 0.44 2.19
N GLU A 58 -3.90 0.39 1.04
CA GLU A 58 -3.73 1.37 -0.05
C GLU A 58 -2.24 1.55 -0.43
N ALA A 59 -1.54 0.43 -0.60
CA ALA A 59 -0.09 0.34 -0.75
C ALA A 59 0.49 1.29 -1.82
N HIS A 60 -0.28 1.55 -2.89
CA HIS A 60 0.10 2.50 -3.96
C HIS A 60 0.33 3.94 -3.45
N ARG A 61 -0.21 4.30 -2.27
CA ARG A 61 0.02 5.59 -1.60
C ARG A 61 1.26 5.58 -0.71
N SER A 62 1.61 4.43 -0.16
CA SER A 62 2.72 4.28 0.79
C SER A 62 4.10 4.26 0.12
N ILE A 63 4.16 4.01 -1.19
CA ILE A 63 5.43 3.93 -1.95
C ILE A 63 5.98 5.28 -2.42
N GLY A 64 5.26 6.38 -2.17
CA GLY A 64 5.65 7.72 -2.60
C GLY A 64 5.74 8.74 -1.49
N GLY A 65 6.47 9.83 -1.74
CA GLY A 65 6.58 10.96 -0.83
C GLY A 65 7.11 10.59 0.57
N ASN A 66 6.64 11.32 1.57
CA ASN A 66 7.06 11.11 2.97
C ASN A 66 6.59 9.76 3.54
N ALA A 67 5.51 9.18 3.01
CA ALA A 67 5.01 7.88 3.43
C ALA A 67 6.04 6.76 3.21
N ARG A 68 6.79 6.85 2.12
CA ARG A 68 7.87 5.92 1.78
C ARG A 68 8.94 5.85 2.88
N ALA A 69 9.31 6.97 3.48
CA ALA A 69 10.32 7.01 4.53
C ALA A 69 9.91 6.20 5.77
N VAL A 70 8.62 6.20 6.12
CA VAL A 70 8.09 5.39 7.21
C VAL A 70 8.11 3.90 6.82
N PHE A 71 7.70 3.60 5.59
CA PHE A 71 7.63 2.24 5.10
C PHE A 71 9.02 1.58 4.99
N GLU A 72 10.02 2.32 4.50
CA GLU A 72 11.39 1.85 4.37
C GLU A 72 12.15 1.78 5.70
N TYR A 73 11.70 2.52 6.72
CA TYR A 73 12.34 2.52 8.03
C TYR A 73 12.31 1.15 8.70
N PHE A 74 11.20 0.45 8.62
CA PHE A 74 11.06 -0.88 9.21
C PHE A 74 11.68 -1.96 8.30
N VAL A 75 12.46 -2.86 8.89
CA VAL A 75 13.22 -3.90 8.16
C VAL A 75 12.41 -5.16 7.91
N GLY A 76 11.33 -5.40 8.67
CA GLY A 76 10.49 -6.60 8.59
C GLY A 76 9.87 -6.84 7.22
N TYR A 77 9.24 -7.98 7.05
CA TYR A 77 8.49 -8.33 5.84
C TYR A 77 7.44 -7.28 5.51
N LYS A 78 7.16 -7.10 4.22
CA LYS A 78 6.23 -6.08 3.74
C LYS A 78 5.11 -6.70 2.94
N LEU A 79 3.87 -6.40 3.34
CA LEU A 79 2.67 -6.82 2.63
C LEU A 79 1.89 -5.56 2.18
N GLY A 80 1.68 -5.42 0.90
CA GLY A 80 0.88 -4.35 0.32
C GLY A 80 -0.48 -4.84 -0.14
N LEU A 81 -1.54 -4.16 0.29
CA LEU A 81 -2.91 -4.36 -0.16
C LEU A 81 -3.31 -3.16 -1.01
N THR A 82 -3.79 -3.37 -2.24
CA THR A 82 -4.25 -2.29 -3.10
C THR A 82 -5.17 -2.79 -4.20
N ALA A 83 -6.22 -2.04 -4.49
CA ALA A 83 -7.07 -2.27 -5.65
C ALA A 83 -6.50 -1.63 -6.94
N THR A 84 -5.57 -0.68 -6.79
CA THR A 84 -5.01 0.12 -7.90
C THR A 84 -3.49 0.14 -7.87
N PRO A 85 -2.83 -1.01 -8.12
CA PRO A 85 -1.37 -1.05 -8.15
C PRO A 85 -0.83 -0.17 -9.28
N ARG A 86 0.26 0.53 -9.02
CA ARG A 86 1.00 1.27 -10.05
C ARG A 86 1.96 0.33 -10.73
N ASP A 87 1.70 0.05 -12.00
CA ASP A 87 2.51 -0.83 -12.83
C ASP A 87 3.22 0.02 -13.91
N TYR A 88 4.41 0.45 -13.59
CA TYR A 88 5.22 1.20 -14.55
C TYR A 88 6.12 0.30 -15.40
N LEU A 89 6.31 -0.96 -14.99
CA LEU A 89 7.14 -1.93 -15.70
C LEU A 89 6.48 -2.40 -17.00
N LYS A 90 5.15 -2.60 -17.01
CA LYS A 90 4.41 -2.99 -18.22
C LYS A 90 4.38 -1.91 -19.31
N SER A 91 4.49 -0.65 -18.92
CA SER A 91 4.58 0.46 -19.88
C SER A 91 5.99 0.66 -20.46
N PHE A 92 6.95 -0.16 -20.04
CA PHE A 92 8.33 -0.09 -20.50
C PHE A 92 8.51 -0.96 -21.75
N ASP A 93 8.19 -0.39 -22.91
CA ASP A 93 8.50 -1.02 -24.20
C ASP A 93 9.99 -0.81 -24.50
N ALA A 94 10.80 -1.81 -24.25
CA ALA A 94 12.25 -1.78 -24.50
C ALA A 94 12.61 -1.57 -26.00
N SER A 95 11.63 -1.72 -26.90
CA SER A 95 11.82 -1.57 -28.34
C SER A 95 11.66 -0.13 -28.84
N LYS A 96 11.10 0.77 -28.01
CA LYS A 96 10.92 2.17 -28.37
C LYS A 96 12.04 3.02 -27.77
N PRO A 97 12.81 3.78 -28.60
CA PRO A 97 13.79 4.72 -28.07
C PRO A 97 13.08 5.74 -27.20
N THR A 98 13.20 5.60 -25.89
CA THR A 98 12.62 6.53 -24.94
C THR A 98 13.45 7.80 -24.93
N THR A 99 12.94 8.86 -25.51
CA THR A 99 13.44 10.25 -25.36
C THR A 99 13.24 10.80 -23.95
N ARG A 100 12.94 9.92 -22.97
CA ARG A 100 12.66 10.33 -21.59
C ARG A 100 13.94 10.41 -20.77
N ASP A 101 14.01 11.49 -19.99
CA ASP A 101 15.08 11.72 -19.02
C ASP A 101 15.30 10.45 -18.15
N PRO A 102 16.52 9.93 -18.03
CA PRO A 102 16.86 8.79 -17.17
C PRO A 102 16.39 8.96 -15.72
N ARG A 103 16.37 10.20 -15.22
CA ARG A 103 15.85 10.53 -13.88
C ARG A 103 14.35 10.28 -13.74
N GLU A 104 13.59 10.53 -14.79
CA GLU A 104 12.16 10.25 -14.80
C GLU A 104 11.88 8.76 -14.81
N GLN A 105 12.68 7.99 -15.54
CA GLN A 105 12.60 6.53 -15.54
C GLN A 105 12.89 5.95 -14.15
N GLU A 106 13.97 6.39 -13.51
CA GLU A 106 14.31 5.96 -12.15
C GLU A 106 13.21 6.32 -11.15
N ARG A 107 12.64 7.52 -11.26
CA ARG A 107 11.50 7.95 -10.42
C ARG A 107 10.29 7.05 -10.59
N ARG A 108 9.96 6.65 -11.82
CA ARG A 108 8.84 5.74 -12.11
C ARG A 108 9.08 4.36 -11.52
N LEU A 109 10.27 3.81 -11.70
CA LEU A 109 10.65 2.53 -11.13
C LEU A 109 10.56 2.52 -9.60
N ARG A 110 10.89 3.63 -8.95
CA ARG A 110 10.72 3.80 -7.49
C ARG A 110 9.26 3.87 -7.06
N LEU A 111 8.35 4.28 -7.95
CA LEU A 111 6.93 4.38 -7.68
C LEU A 111 6.13 3.16 -8.18
N ASP A 112 6.82 2.14 -8.67
CA ASP A 112 6.21 0.88 -9.06
C ASP A 112 5.82 0.05 -7.82
N THR A 113 4.55 -0.33 -7.75
CA THR A 113 4.02 -1.06 -6.60
C THR A 113 4.57 -2.48 -6.55
N TYR A 114 4.61 -3.17 -7.67
CA TYR A 114 5.06 -4.56 -7.74
C TYR A 114 6.51 -4.68 -7.30
N ARG A 115 7.38 -3.84 -7.84
CA ARG A 115 8.80 -3.81 -7.48
C ARG A 115 9.02 -3.48 -6.01
N THR A 116 8.26 -2.52 -5.47
CA THR A 116 8.40 -2.10 -4.06
C THR A 116 8.08 -3.24 -3.09
N PHE A 117 7.15 -4.13 -3.46
CA PHE A 117 6.75 -5.28 -2.66
C PHE A 117 7.40 -6.61 -3.10
N GLY A 118 8.46 -6.56 -3.91
CA GLY A 118 9.22 -7.75 -4.33
C GLY A 118 8.51 -8.63 -5.35
N CYS A 119 7.53 -8.10 -6.07
CA CYS A 119 6.81 -8.78 -7.14
C CYS A 119 7.43 -8.42 -8.50
N ASP A 120 8.72 -8.69 -8.69
CA ASP A 120 9.53 -8.24 -9.85
C ASP A 120 9.00 -8.74 -11.21
N SER A 121 8.25 -9.84 -11.22
CA SER A 121 7.56 -10.34 -12.41
C SER A 121 6.35 -9.50 -12.86
N GLY A 122 5.96 -8.49 -12.07
CA GLY A 122 4.73 -7.72 -12.26
C GLY A 122 3.46 -8.53 -11.96
N GLN A 123 3.61 -9.67 -11.27
CA GLN A 123 2.48 -10.49 -10.80
C GLN A 123 2.36 -10.35 -9.29
N PRO A 124 1.16 -10.08 -8.74
CA PRO A 124 0.95 -10.03 -7.31
C PRO A 124 0.99 -11.45 -6.71
N THR A 125 1.33 -11.56 -5.43
CA THR A 125 1.26 -12.82 -4.69
C THR A 125 -0.16 -13.38 -4.64
N PHE A 126 -1.16 -12.51 -4.56
CA PHE A 126 -2.58 -12.84 -4.61
C PHE A 126 -3.34 -11.78 -5.39
N ARG A 127 -4.32 -12.20 -6.17
CA ARG A 127 -5.20 -11.31 -6.94
C ARG A 127 -6.64 -11.75 -6.76
N TYR A 128 -7.49 -10.78 -6.41
CA TYR A 128 -8.93 -10.92 -6.38
C TYR A 128 -9.53 -9.80 -7.23
N SER A 129 -10.06 -10.13 -8.38
CA SER A 129 -10.54 -9.14 -9.35
C SER A 129 -11.96 -8.65 -9.02
N LEU A 130 -12.35 -7.52 -9.63
CA LEU A 130 -13.74 -7.04 -9.58
C LEU A 130 -14.72 -8.12 -10.05
N LEU A 131 -14.38 -8.85 -11.11
CA LEU A 131 -15.22 -9.91 -11.65
C LEU A 131 -15.36 -11.09 -10.69
N ASP A 132 -14.29 -11.45 -9.97
CA ASP A 132 -14.36 -12.47 -8.93
C ASP A 132 -15.29 -12.02 -7.80
N GLY A 133 -15.18 -10.75 -7.37
CA GLY A 133 -16.05 -10.19 -6.34
C GLY A 133 -17.54 -10.16 -6.74
N VAL A 134 -17.84 -9.90 -8.02
CA VAL A 134 -19.20 -9.94 -8.54
C VAL A 134 -19.69 -11.39 -8.62
N LYS A 135 -18.86 -12.31 -9.11
CA LYS A 135 -19.18 -13.73 -9.21
C LYS A 135 -19.47 -14.37 -7.86
N ASP A 136 -18.69 -13.98 -6.85
CA ASP A 136 -18.84 -14.48 -5.48
C ASP A 136 -19.96 -13.76 -4.70
N GLY A 137 -20.64 -12.79 -5.32
CA GLY A 137 -21.77 -12.07 -4.73
C GLY A 137 -21.39 -10.99 -3.69
N PHE A 138 -20.11 -10.65 -3.56
CA PHE A 138 -19.66 -9.57 -2.68
C PHE A 138 -19.79 -8.18 -3.29
N LEU A 139 -19.83 -8.10 -4.63
CA LEU A 139 -19.94 -6.84 -5.35
C LEU A 139 -21.10 -6.90 -6.35
N ILE A 140 -21.71 -5.74 -6.57
CA ILE A 140 -22.73 -5.55 -7.59
C ILE A 140 -22.03 -5.33 -8.95
N ASN A 141 -22.58 -5.90 -10.03
CA ASN A 141 -22.02 -5.68 -11.35
C ASN A 141 -22.08 -4.20 -11.74
N PRO A 142 -20.93 -3.53 -11.98
CA PRO A 142 -20.90 -2.11 -12.29
C PRO A 142 -21.54 -1.86 -13.66
N VAL A 143 -22.42 -0.86 -13.75
CA VAL A 143 -22.97 -0.34 -15.01
C VAL A 143 -22.17 0.90 -15.37
N VAL A 144 -21.53 0.85 -16.55
CA VAL A 144 -20.82 2.03 -17.08
C VAL A 144 -21.82 2.88 -17.85
N VAL A 145 -22.02 4.11 -17.39
CA VAL A 145 -22.79 5.15 -18.10
C VAL A 145 -21.81 6.10 -18.77
N ASP A 146 -21.77 6.12 -20.09
CA ASP A 146 -20.97 7.05 -20.87
C ASP A 146 -21.78 8.36 -21.06
N ALA A 147 -21.42 9.39 -20.31
CA ALA A 147 -22.01 10.72 -20.45
C ALA A 147 -21.13 11.56 -21.40
N ARG A 148 -21.54 11.67 -22.65
CA ARG A 148 -20.91 12.58 -23.63
C ARG A 148 -21.57 13.95 -23.54
N THR A 149 -20.80 14.96 -23.18
CA THR A 149 -21.19 16.37 -23.36
C THR A 149 -20.64 16.83 -24.70
N ASP A 150 -21.52 17.07 -25.67
CA ASP A 150 -21.17 17.82 -26.90
C ASP A 150 -20.98 19.28 -26.52
N ILE A 151 -19.75 19.66 -26.23
CA ILE A 151 -19.38 21.08 -26.15
C ILE A 151 -19.14 21.52 -27.57
N THR A 152 -20.17 22.09 -28.20
CA THR A 152 -20.03 22.85 -29.44
C THR A 152 -19.41 24.21 -29.09
N THR A 153 -18.16 24.43 -29.50
CA THR A 153 -17.51 25.75 -29.60
C THR A 153 -17.96 26.44 -30.86
#